data_4bdded02f528b2f454d1cd8235defc95
#
_entry.id   4bdded02f528b2f454d1cd8235defc95
#
_cell.length_a   1.000
_cell.length_b   1.000
_cell.length_c   1.000
_cell.angle_alpha   90.00
_cell.angle_beta   90.00
_cell.angle_gamma   90.00
#
_symmetry.space_group_name_H-M   'P 1'
#
loop_
_entity.id
_entity.type
_entity.pdbx_description
1 polymer ?
#
loop_
_entity_poly.entity_id
_entity_poly.type
_entity_poly.pdbx_seq_one_letter_code
_entity_poly.pdbx_strand_id
1 'polypeptide(L)'
;MTTLDERFQKGLEVRARLAGGPGRSLRGSVPIAYELAPDMYRISTESLYGSIWSRPGLDLKYRVMATLTAAAIQLSAPQVRAQVRNALNVGITPEELIEICMMITFYGGIPAAYSALAVTREVFEERGIDVSLPATFDPSVAPETLYARGIAKHKELMPDVFGYHPTEPTPVEHDLDVLMQEYLWGAIWTRPGLDMKSRIVCALAARVVKGQYDLSVRRMIEGALRYGFSQTEIMEVGTDIREFPRN
;
A
#
# COMPACT_ATOMS: atom_id res chain seq x y z
N MET A 1 -18.63 14.59 23.32
CA MET A 1 -17.76 14.93 22.15
C MET A 1 -16.33 14.89 22.60
N THR A 2 -15.42 14.29 21.83
CA THR A 2 -13.99 14.25 22.14
C THR A 2 -13.41 15.68 21.94
N THR A 3 -12.66 16.18 22.91
CA THR A 3 -11.98 17.48 22.81
C THR A 3 -10.81 17.44 21.84
N LEU A 4 -10.31 18.60 21.39
CA LEU A 4 -9.12 18.67 20.55
C LEU A 4 -7.89 18.13 21.28
N ASP A 5 -7.77 18.38 22.61
CA ASP A 5 -6.68 17.84 23.41
C ASP A 5 -6.73 16.32 23.52
N GLU A 6 -7.89 15.72 23.72
CA GLU A 6 -8.03 14.26 23.72
C GLU A 6 -7.64 13.64 22.37
N ARG A 7 -7.97 14.29 21.25
CA ARG A 7 -7.54 13.85 19.91
C ARG A 7 -6.03 13.98 19.77
N PHE A 8 -5.45 15.07 20.25
CA PHE A 8 -4.01 15.27 20.23
C PHE A 8 -3.27 14.17 21.01
N GLN A 9 -3.73 13.86 22.22
CA GLN A 9 -3.13 12.78 23.04
C GLN A 9 -3.22 11.42 22.35
N LYS A 10 -4.38 11.05 21.80
CA LYS A 10 -4.52 9.84 20.97
C LYS A 10 -3.57 9.85 19.77
N GLY A 11 -3.40 10.99 19.13
CA GLY A 11 -2.46 11.14 18.01
C GLY A 11 -1.01 10.93 18.42
N LEU A 12 -0.62 11.43 19.60
CA LEU A 12 0.71 11.17 20.16
C LEU A 12 0.94 9.68 20.48
N GLU A 13 -0.07 8.98 20.97
CA GLU A 13 0.00 7.52 21.21
C GLU A 13 0.23 6.74 19.90
N VAL A 14 -0.51 7.08 18.84
CA VAL A 14 -0.30 6.47 17.51
C VAL A 14 1.10 6.77 16.99
N ARG A 15 1.54 8.03 17.06
CA ARG A 15 2.91 8.42 16.66
C ARG A 15 3.98 7.67 17.45
N ALA A 16 3.78 7.48 18.75
CA ALA A 16 4.70 6.71 19.59
C ALA A 16 4.81 5.25 19.12
N ARG A 17 3.69 4.61 18.78
CA ARG A 17 3.69 3.25 18.22
C ARG A 17 4.46 3.20 16.88
N LEU A 18 4.23 4.16 16.00
CA LEU A 18 4.93 4.28 14.73
C LEU A 18 6.44 4.53 14.90
N ALA A 19 6.83 5.24 15.96
CA ALA A 19 8.24 5.46 16.29
C ALA A 19 8.93 4.26 16.95
N GLY A 20 8.21 3.18 17.23
CA GLY A 20 8.75 1.95 17.84
C GLY A 20 8.58 1.88 19.35
N GLY A 21 7.63 2.63 19.91
CA GLY A 21 7.19 2.53 21.31
C GLY A 21 7.33 3.80 22.13
N PRO A 22 6.86 3.76 23.41
CA PRO A 22 6.92 4.90 24.32
C PRO A 22 8.37 5.35 24.60
N GLY A 23 8.58 6.66 24.65
CA GLY A 23 9.87 7.25 24.97
C GLY A 23 10.83 7.43 23.80
N ARG A 24 10.52 6.92 22.60
CA ARG A 24 11.27 7.28 21.40
C ARG A 24 10.86 8.66 20.91
N SER A 25 11.86 9.50 20.67
CA SER A 25 11.65 10.87 20.25
C SER A 25 10.94 10.96 18.91
N LEU A 26 9.74 11.49 18.90
CA LEU A 26 9.01 11.87 17.68
C LEU A 26 9.70 13.03 16.93
N ARG A 27 10.65 13.72 17.58
CA ARG A 27 11.45 14.81 16.98
C ARG A 27 12.23 14.37 15.75
N GLY A 28 12.66 13.10 15.69
CA GLY A 28 13.39 12.55 14.54
C GLY A 28 12.54 12.31 13.28
N SER A 29 11.21 12.24 13.40
CA SER A 29 10.33 11.95 12.25
C SER A 29 9.72 13.19 11.59
N VAL A 30 9.54 14.31 12.33
CA VAL A 30 8.97 15.57 11.79
C VAL A 30 9.58 16.81 12.45
N PRO A 31 10.94 16.93 12.56
CA PRO A 31 11.55 18.07 13.26
C PRO A 31 11.18 19.40 12.63
N ILE A 32 11.12 19.48 11.30
CA ILE A 32 10.81 20.68 10.55
C ILE A 32 9.44 21.25 10.91
N ALA A 33 8.40 20.41 10.94
CA ALA A 33 7.04 20.87 11.27
C ALA A 33 6.95 21.36 12.72
N TYR A 34 7.62 20.68 13.65
CA TYR A 34 7.61 21.10 15.06
C TYR A 34 8.33 22.43 15.28
N GLU A 35 9.44 22.66 14.59
CA GLU A 35 10.28 23.83 14.75
C GLU A 35 9.79 25.05 13.98
N LEU A 36 9.37 24.84 12.71
CA LEU A 36 8.99 25.94 11.81
C LEU A 36 7.49 26.20 11.78
N ALA A 37 6.67 25.22 12.07
CA ALA A 37 5.22 25.34 11.98
C ALA A 37 4.52 24.47 13.07
N PRO A 38 4.60 24.85 14.36
CA PRO A 38 4.03 24.06 15.46
C PRO A 38 2.53 23.79 15.31
N ASP A 39 1.78 24.72 14.72
CA ASP A 39 0.36 24.51 14.44
C ASP A 39 0.15 23.40 13.40
N MET A 40 0.99 23.28 12.37
CA MET A 40 0.94 22.18 11.42
C MET A 40 1.19 20.83 12.12
N TYR A 41 2.16 20.78 13.01
CA TYR A 41 2.42 19.59 13.82
C TYR A 41 1.19 19.24 14.68
N ARG A 42 0.59 20.23 15.34
CA ARG A 42 -0.62 20.06 16.17
C ARG A 42 -1.78 19.57 15.32
N ILE A 43 -2.12 20.28 14.25
CA ILE A 43 -3.23 19.95 13.35
C ILE A 43 -3.07 18.53 12.77
N SER A 44 -1.90 18.19 12.24
CA SER A 44 -1.66 16.86 11.68
C SER A 44 -1.76 15.76 12.74
N THR A 45 -1.32 16.02 13.96
CA THR A 45 -1.41 15.05 15.04
C THR A 45 -2.85 14.82 15.49
N GLU A 46 -3.66 15.88 15.60
CA GLU A 46 -5.08 15.78 15.96
C GLU A 46 -5.95 15.18 14.86
N SER A 47 -5.79 15.69 13.61
CA SER A 47 -6.66 15.30 12.49
C SER A 47 -6.33 13.91 12.00
N LEU A 48 -5.07 13.67 11.57
CA LEU A 48 -4.67 12.40 10.99
C LEU A 48 -4.54 11.31 12.06
N TYR A 49 -3.57 11.48 12.95
CA TYR A 49 -3.23 10.41 13.89
C TYR A 49 -4.27 10.24 14.99
N GLY A 50 -4.81 11.33 15.52
CA GLY A 50 -5.78 11.32 16.61
C GLY A 50 -7.23 11.06 16.19
N SER A 51 -7.62 11.39 14.97
CA SER A 51 -9.01 11.25 14.53
C SER A 51 -9.22 10.15 13.49
N ILE A 52 -8.18 9.79 12.72
CA ILE A 52 -8.26 8.76 11.67
C ILE A 52 -7.49 7.51 12.10
N TRP A 53 -6.18 7.62 12.31
CA TRP A 53 -5.33 6.46 12.58
C TRP A 53 -5.56 5.81 13.95
N SER A 54 -6.16 6.53 14.90
CA SER A 54 -6.56 5.99 16.20
C SER A 54 -7.84 5.14 16.15
N ARG A 55 -8.56 5.10 15.02
CA ARG A 55 -9.80 4.32 14.88
C ARG A 55 -9.50 2.83 14.89
N PRO A 56 -10.36 2.02 15.52
CA PRO A 56 -10.18 0.57 15.59
C PRO A 56 -10.55 -0.16 14.29
N GLY A 57 -11.12 0.55 13.29
CA GLY A 57 -11.68 -0.04 12.07
C GLY A 57 -10.67 -0.66 11.12
N LEU A 58 -9.37 -0.35 11.25
CA LEU A 58 -8.30 -0.96 10.47
C LEU A 58 -7.04 -1.06 11.32
N ASP A 59 -6.37 -2.20 11.29
CA ASP A 59 -5.10 -2.40 11.99
C ASP A 59 -4.02 -1.42 11.48
N LEU A 60 -3.17 -0.95 12.40
CA LEU A 60 -2.11 0.02 12.10
C LEU A 60 -1.14 -0.46 11.02
N LYS A 61 -0.87 -1.77 10.96
CA LYS A 61 -0.07 -2.41 9.92
C LYS A 61 -0.61 -2.09 8.52
N TYR A 62 -1.92 -2.25 8.32
CA TYR A 62 -2.55 -2.00 7.01
C TYR A 62 -2.62 -0.51 6.67
N ARG A 63 -2.79 0.38 7.66
CA ARG A 63 -2.71 1.83 7.44
C ARG A 63 -1.33 2.24 6.92
N VAL A 64 -0.27 1.70 7.52
CA VAL A 64 1.11 1.94 7.07
C VAL A 64 1.35 1.37 5.67
N MET A 65 0.87 0.16 5.36
CA MET A 65 0.98 -0.42 4.01
C MET A 65 0.27 0.43 2.95
N ALA A 66 -0.94 0.88 3.23
CA ALA A 66 -1.70 1.75 2.34
C ALA A 66 -0.98 3.08 2.08
N THR A 67 -0.49 3.72 3.14
CA THR A 67 0.20 5.01 3.07
C THR A 67 1.57 4.88 2.39
N LEU A 68 2.32 3.80 2.66
CA LEU A 68 3.57 3.48 1.96
C LEU A 68 3.33 3.35 0.44
N THR A 69 2.31 2.59 0.07
CA THR A 69 1.94 2.40 -1.35
C THR A 69 1.58 3.73 -2.01
N ALA A 70 0.78 4.56 -1.35
CA ALA A 70 0.41 5.88 -1.84
C ALA A 70 1.63 6.79 -2.00
N ALA A 71 2.50 6.86 -0.99
CA ALA A 71 3.71 7.67 -1.02
C ALA A 71 4.68 7.25 -2.14
N ALA A 72 4.81 5.94 -2.38
CA ALA A 72 5.66 5.41 -3.43
C ALA A 72 5.12 5.74 -4.83
N ILE A 73 3.81 5.62 -5.04
CA ILE A 73 3.18 5.98 -6.32
C ILE A 73 3.32 7.47 -6.63
N GLN A 74 3.30 8.32 -5.61
CA GLN A 74 3.54 9.76 -5.74
C GLN A 74 5.02 10.15 -5.80
N LEU A 75 5.94 9.17 -5.83
CA LEU A 75 7.39 9.39 -5.89
C LEU A 75 7.93 10.27 -4.74
N SER A 76 7.27 10.23 -3.57
CA SER A 76 7.67 11.00 -2.40
C SER A 76 8.71 10.24 -1.57
N ALA A 77 9.97 10.30 -1.95
CA ALA A 77 11.06 9.60 -1.25
C ALA A 77 11.13 9.88 0.26
N PRO A 78 10.93 11.13 0.75
CA PRO A 78 10.89 11.39 2.21
C PRO A 78 9.75 10.65 2.91
N GLN A 79 8.56 10.58 2.29
CA GLN A 79 7.42 9.87 2.85
C GLN A 79 7.63 8.35 2.80
N VAL A 80 8.16 7.82 1.68
CA VAL A 80 8.53 6.40 1.59
C VAL A 80 9.49 6.03 2.71
N ARG A 81 10.55 6.81 2.93
CA ARG A 81 11.51 6.59 4.02
C ARG A 81 10.83 6.56 5.39
N ALA A 82 9.96 7.52 5.67
CA ALA A 82 9.22 7.57 6.92
C ALA A 82 8.31 6.34 7.08
N GLN A 83 7.59 5.96 6.03
CA GLN A 83 6.67 4.81 6.09
C GLN A 83 7.39 3.47 6.16
N VAL A 84 8.55 3.30 5.53
CA VAL A 84 9.38 2.08 5.70
C VAL A 84 9.86 1.94 7.14
N ARG A 85 10.31 3.04 7.78
CA ARG A 85 10.67 3.04 9.21
C ARG A 85 9.49 2.69 10.10
N ASN A 86 8.32 3.29 9.84
CA ASN A 86 7.07 3.00 10.56
C ASN A 86 6.66 1.54 10.38
N ALA A 87 6.75 1.02 9.16
CA ALA A 87 6.42 -0.35 8.82
C ALA A 87 7.23 -1.37 9.64
N LEU A 88 8.54 -1.21 9.70
CA LEU A 88 9.41 -2.05 10.53
C LEU A 88 9.05 -1.95 12.02
N ASN A 89 8.67 -0.77 12.49
CA ASN A 89 8.32 -0.54 13.89
C ASN A 89 6.95 -1.15 14.27
N VAL A 90 6.03 -1.31 13.33
CA VAL A 90 4.73 -1.98 13.55
C VAL A 90 4.74 -3.45 13.18
N GLY A 91 5.90 -4.03 12.88
CA GLY A 91 6.09 -5.45 12.65
C GLY A 91 5.84 -5.93 11.22
N ILE A 92 5.86 -5.03 10.22
CA ILE A 92 5.96 -5.43 8.82
C ILE A 92 7.39 -5.91 8.57
N THR A 93 7.53 -7.10 8.01
CA THR A 93 8.86 -7.68 7.80
C THR A 93 9.60 -7.04 6.63
N PRO A 94 10.95 -7.13 6.58
CA PRO A 94 11.71 -6.67 5.43
C PRO A 94 11.28 -7.32 4.11
N GLU A 95 10.95 -8.60 4.14
CA GLU A 95 10.46 -9.34 2.97
C GLU A 95 9.11 -8.81 2.49
N GLU A 96 8.17 -8.56 3.42
CA GLU A 96 6.88 -7.95 3.09
C GLU A 96 7.06 -6.56 2.45
N LEU A 97 8.02 -5.76 2.93
CA LEU A 97 8.33 -4.44 2.34
C LEU A 97 8.83 -4.55 0.90
N ILE A 98 9.70 -5.52 0.61
CA ILE A 98 10.15 -5.77 -0.77
C ILE A 98 8.98 -6.22 -1.64
N GLU A 99 8.11 -7.11 -1.14
CA GLU A 99 6.91 -7.57 -1.88
C GLU A 99 5.91 -6.42 -2.13
N ILE A 100 5.77 -5.45 -1.22
CA ILE A 100 5.00 -4.23 -1.47
C ILE A 100 5.60 -3.43 -2.63
N CYS A 101 6.94 -3.27 -2.67
CA CYS A 101 7.60 -2.61 -3.81
C CYS A 101 7.36 -3.39 -5.12
N MET A 102 7.35 -4.72 -5.09
CA MET A 102 7.00 -5.54 -6.26
C MET A 102 5.56 -5.28 -6.73
N MET A 103 4.60 -5.15 -5.82
CA MET A 103 3.21 -4.79 -6.16
C MET A 103 3.13 -3.43 -6.88
N ILE A 104 3.91 -2.44 -6.43
CA ILE A 104 3.90 -1.08 -7.00
C ILE A 104 4.30 -1.09 -8.48
N THR A 105 5.07 -2.07 -8.96
CA THR A 105 5.52 -2.17 -10.36
C THR A 105 4.38 -2.01 -11.36
N PHE A 106 3.24 -2.63 -11.12
CA PHE A 106 2.09 -2.58 -12.03
C PHE A 106 1.03 -1.55 -11.65
N TYR A 107 1.01 -1.11 -10.40
CA TYR A 107 0.05 -0.09 -9.95
C TYR A 107 0.60 1.33 -10.06
N GLY A 108 1.88 1.54 -9.79
CA GLY A 108 2.55 2.84 -9.83
C GLY A 108 3.50 3.01 -11.01
N GLY A 109 3.84 1.89 -11.65
CA GLY A 109 4.85 1.82 -12.72
C GLY A 109 6.25 1.52 -12.20
N ILE A 110 7.11 1.04 -13.09
CA ILE A 110 8.50 0.62 -12.81
C ILE A 110 9.31 1.73 -12.10
N PRO A 111 9.25 3.02 -12.53
CA PRO A 111 10.03 4.06 -11.85
C PRO A 111 9.64 4.25 -10.38
N ALA A 112 8.34 4.16 -10.05
CA ALA A 112 7.86 4.26 -8.68
C ALA A 112 8.33 3.08 -7.83
N ALA A 113 8.26 1.86 -8.36
CA ALA A 113 8.72 0.66 -7.69
C ALA A 113 10.23 0.70 -7.41
N TYR A 114 11.05 1.07 -8.39
CA TYR A 114 12.50 1.17 -8.20
C TYR A 114 12.90 2.28 -7.24
N SER A 115 12.24 3.44 -7.30
CA SER A 115 12.46 4.53 -6.34
C SER A 115 12.12 4.08 -4.91
N ALA A 116 10.97 3.42 -4.73
CA ALA A 116 10.57 2.90 -3.42
C ALA A 116 11.55 1.84 -2.91
N LEU A 117 11.99 0.92 -3.77
CA LEU A 117 12.94 -0.12 -3.42
C LEU A 117 14.31 0.45 -3.03
N ALA A 118 14.80 1.48 -3.74
CA ALA A 118 16.04 2.16 -3.41
C ALA A 118 15.99 2.81 -2.01
N VAL A 119 14.90 3.55 -1.71
CA VAL A 119 14.69 4.16 -0.40
C VAL A 119 14.53 3.09 0.70
N THR A 120 13.86 1.98 0.39
CA THR A 120 13.69 0.85 1.32
C THR A 120 15.06 0.25 1.67
N ARG A 121 15.93 0.04 0.69
CA ARG A 121 17.30 -0.42 0.88
C ARG A 121 18.10 0.51 1.78
N GLU A 122 18.04 1.83 1.56
CA GLU A 122 18.73 2.81 2.42
C GLU A 122 18.30 2.69 3.89
N VAL A 123 16.98 2.50 4.15
CA VAL A 123 16.48 2.30 5.51
C VAL A 123 16.95 0.95 6.09
N PHE A 124 17.06 -0.09 5.27
CA PHE A 124 17.60 -1.38 5.71
C PHE A 124 19.07 -1.26 6.11
N GLU A 125 19.88 -0.57 5.31
CA GLU A 125 21.29 -0.28 5.62
C GLU A 125 21.42 0.51 6.93
N GLU A 126 20.58 1.56 7.14
CA GLU A 126 20.53 2.33 8.40
C GLU A 126 20.18 1.46 9.63
N ARG A 127 19.44 0.39 9.44
CA ARG A 127 18.97 -0.52 10.51
C ARG A 127 19.83 -1.77 10.65
N GLY A 128 20.85 -1.96 9.80
CA GLY A 128 21.67 -3.18 9.77
C GLY A 128 20.89 -4.42 9.35
N ILE A 129 19.86 -4.23 8.51
CA ILE A 129 19.04 -5.34 7.98
C ILE A 129 19.68 -5.79 6.66
N ASP A 130 20.10 -7.04 6.62
CA ASP A 130 20.59 -7.71 5.41
C ASP A 130 19.55 -8.73 4.95
N VAL A 131 18.83 -8.39 3.89
CA VAL A 131 17.79 -9.24 3.32
C VAL A 131 17.72 -9.08 1.81
N SER A 132 17.54 -10.19 1.14
CA SER A 132 17.22 -10.26 -0.29
C SER A 132 16.21 -11.37 -0.51
N LEU A 133 15.25 -11.13 -1.43
CA LEU A 133 14.31 -12.18 -1.80
C LEU A 133 14.96 -13.11 -2.82
N PRO A 134 14.75 -14.43 -2.70
CA PRO A 134 15.16 -15.35 -3.76
C PRO A 134 14.38 -15.05 -5.05
N ALA A 135 15.02 -15.27 -6.20
CA ALA A 135 14.33 -15.25 -7.47
C ALA A 135 13.31 -16.38 -7.52
N THR A 136 12.02 -16.02 -7.59
CA THR A 136 10.90 -16.98 -7.67
C THR A 136 10.22 -16.98 -9.04
N PHE A 137 10.60 -16.04 -9.90
CA PHE A 137 10.11 -16.02 -11.28
C PHE A 137 10.95 -17.00 -12.11
N ASP A 138 10.27 -17.99 -12.68
CA ASP A 138 10.89 -18.97 -13.57
C ASP A 138 10.71 -18.51 -15.03
N PRO A 139 11.80 -18.06 -15.70
CA PRO A 139 11.73 -17.58 -17.07
C PRO A 139 11.51 -18.69 -18.10
N SER A 140 11.57 -19.96 -17.70
CA SER A 140 11.30 -21.10 -18.58
C SER A 140 9.81 -21.46 -18.67
N VAL A 141 8.98 -20.87 -17.83
CA VAL A 141 7.52 -21.06 -17.89
C VAL A 141 6.97 -20.48 -19.19
N ALA A 142 6.21 -21.27 -19.93
CA ALA A 142 5.57 -20.80 -21.16
C ALA A 142 4.58 -19.65 -20.85
N PRO A 143 4.51 -18.61 -21.70
CA PRO A 143 3.60 -17.47 -21.52
C PRO A 143 2.14 -17.90 -21.28
N GLU A 144 1.65 -18.92 -22.00
CA GLU A 144 0.30 -19.44 -21.86
C GLU A 144 0.03 -20.04 -20.48
N THR A 145 1.05 -20.65 -19.87
CA THR A 145 0.95 -21.18 -18.50
C THR A 145 0.89 -20.05 -17.49
N LEU A 146 1.70 -19.00 -17.69
CA LEU A 146 1.70 -17.82 -16.85
C LEU A 146 0.35 -17.08 -16.95
N TYR A 147 -0.17 -16.92 -18.17
CA TYR A 147 -1.49 -16.37 -18.44
C TYR A 147 -2.61 -17.17 -17.73
N ALA A 148 -2.63 -18.51 -17.89
CA ALA A 148 -3.63 -19.35 -17.24
C ALA A 148 -3.58 -19.25 -15.71
N ARG A 149 -2.39 -19.17 -15.13
CA ARG A 149 -2.17 -18.92 -13.70
C ARG A 149 -2.74 -17.56 -13.29
N GLY A 150 -2.50 -16.53 -14.09
CA GLY A 150 -3.03 -15.18 -13.88
C GLY A 150 -4.55 -15.14 -13.90
N ILE A 151 -5.16 -15.75 -14.91
CA ILE A 151 -6.62 -15.88 -15.01
C ILE A 151 -7.21 -16.58 -13.78
N ALA A 152 -6.60 -17.67 -13.32
CA ALA A 152 -7.07 -18.38 -12.14
C ALA A 152 -7.00 -17.50 -10.88
N LYS A 153 -5.88 -16.81 -10.66
CA LYS A 153 -5.69 -15.90 -9.52
C LYS A 153 -6.64 -14.69 -9.58
N HIS A 154 -6.83 -14.13 -10.76
CA HIS A 154 -7.75 -13.01 -10.97
C HIS A 154 -9.21 -13.40 -10.65
N LYS A 155 -9.66 -14.56 -11.15
CA LYS A 155 -11.01 -15.10 -10.87
C LYS A 155 -11.23 -15.46 -9.41
N GLU A 156 -10.19 -15.88 -8.69
CA GLU A 156 -10.28 -16.15 -7.25
C GLU A 156 -10.76 -14.92 -6.48
N LEU A 157 -10.24 -13.73 -6.81
CA LEU A 157 -10.61 -12.48 -6.16
C LEU A 157 -11.81 -11.80 -6.80
N MET A 158 -11.88 -11.81 -8.14
CA MET A 158 -12.88 -11.07 -8.93
C MET A 158 -13.48 -11.97 -10.02
N PRO A 159 -14.38 -12.89 -9.68
CA PRO A 159 -14.91 -13.89 -10.62
C PRO A 159 -15.66 -13.27 -11.82
N ASP A 160 -16.28 -12.11 -11.65
CA ASP A 160 -17.14 -11.48 -12.67
C ASP A 160 -16.41 -10.49 -13.59
N VAL A 161 -15.08 -10.39 -13.47
CA VAL A 161 -14.28 -9.41 -14.26
C VAL A 161 -14.40 -9.65 -15.76
N PHE A 162 -14.51 -10.92 -16.17
CA PHE A 162 -14.50 -11.31 -17.57
C PHE A 162 -15.79 -10.98 -18.35
N GLY A 163 -16.87 -10.55 -17.67
CA GLY A 163 -18.10 -10.08 -18.31
C GLY A 163 -18.08 -8.61 -18.76
N TYR A 164 -16.95 -7.91 -18.61
CA TYR A 164 -16.89 -6.48 -18.88
C TYR A 164 -15.99 -6.09 -20.06
N HIS A 165 -15.33 -7.00 -20.70
CA HIS A 165 -14.63 -6.66 -21.92
C HIS A 165 -15.63 -6.10 -22.94
N PRO A 166 -15.32 -4.97 -23.61
CA PRO A 166 -16.09 -4.58 -24.78
C PRO A 166 -16.17 -5.79 -25.71
N THR A 167 -17.28 -5.96 -26.36
CA THR A 167 -17.61 -7.15 -27.16
C THR A 167 -16.55 -7.49 -28.21
N GLU A 168 -15.67 -6.54 -28.55
CA GLU A 168 -14.50 -6.73 -29.43
C GLU A 168 -13.37 -5.81 -28.96
N PRO A 169 -12.42 -6.28 -28.11
CA PRO A 169 -11.26 -5.48 -27.75
C PRO A 169 -10.39 -5.21 -28.98
N THR A 170 -9.82 -4.02 -29.07
CA THR A 170 -8.82 -3.74 -30.09
C THR A 170 -7.59 -4.64 -29.87
N PRO A 171 -6.76 -4.91 -30.91
CA PRO A 171 -5.54 -5.70 -30.72
C PRO A 171 -4.63 -5.18 -29.59
N VAL A 172 -4.51 -3.85 -29.45
CA VAL A 172 -3.70 -3.23 -28.38
C VAL A 172 -4.30 -3.48 -26.99
N GLU A 173 -5.62 -3.40 -26.84
CA GLU A 173 -6.30 -3.71 -25.58
C GLU A 173 -6.17 -5.19 -25.22
N HIS A 174 -6.24 -6.06 -26.22
CA HIS A 174 -6.02 -7.50 -26.01
C HIS A 174 -4.59 -7.80 -25.55
N ASP A 175 -3.58 -7.25 -26.21
CA ASP A 175 -2.17 -7.44 -25.84
C ASP A 175 -1.89 -6.92 -24.42
N LEU A 176 -2.46 -5.75 -24.06
CA LEU A 176 -2.32 -5.21 -22.72
C LEU A 176 -2.99 -6.11 -21.65
N ASP A 177 -4.18 -6.64 -21.95
CA ASP A 177 -4.85 -7.57 -21.05
C ASP A 177 -4.02 -8.85 -20.85
N VAL A 178 -3.47 -9.42 -21.94
CA VAL A 178 -2.59 -10.58 -21.86
C VAL A 178 -1.40 -10.30 -20.95
N LEU A 179 -0.70 -9.17 -21.12
CA LEU A 179 0.42 -8.78 -20.26
C LEU A 179 -0.01 -8.61 -18.79
N MET A 180 -1.17 -8.04 -18.54
CA MET A 180 -1.69 -7.89 -17.18
C MET A 180 -2.04 -9.23 -16.55
N GLN A 181 -2.59 -10.19 -17.30
CA GLN A 181 -2.87 -11.53 -16.78
C GLN A 181 -1.56 -12.30 -16.51
N GLU A 182 -0.59 -12.24 -17.42
CA GLU A 182 0.69 -12.89 -17.25
C GLU A 182 1.48 -12.32 -16.06
N TYR A 183 1.75 -11.02 -16.07
CA TYR A 183 2.72 -10.43 -15.15
C TYR A 183 2.10 -9.90 -13.87
N LEU A 184 1.00 -9.14 -13.92
CA LEU A 184 0.37 -8.69 -12.68
C LEU A 184 -0.24 -9.86 -11.91
N TRP A 185 -1.16 -10.58 -12.54
CA TRP A 185 -1.90 -11.63 -11.85
C TRP A 185 -1.13 -12.94 -11.75
N GLY A 186 -0.45 -13.36 -12.83
CA GLY A 186 0.27 -14.63 -12.90
C GLY A 186 1.64 -14.63 -12.23
N ALA A 187 2.35 -13.50 -12.23
CA ALA A 187 3.66 -13.39 -11.61
C ALA A 187 3.63 -12.65 -10.26
N ILE A 188 3.02 -11.46 -10.15
CA ILE A 188 3.07 -10.66 -8.93
C ILE A 188 2.07 -11.14 -7.86
N TRP A 189 0.79 -11.33 -8.22
CA TRP A 189 -0.22 -11.74 -7.24
C TRP A 189 -0.07 -13.17 -6.72
N THR A 190 0.69 -14.01 -7.40
CA THR A 190 0.98 -15.38 -6.99
C THR A 190 2.27 -15.54 -6.19
N ARG A 191 3.06 -14.46 -6.03
CA ARG A 191 4.31 -14.50 -5.26
C ARG A 191 4.06 -14.87 -3.80
N PRO A 192 4.96 -15.62 -3.16
CA PRO A 192 4.96 -15.78 -1.71
C PRO A 192 5.38 -14.49 -1.00
N GLY A 193 5.36 -14.47 0.32
CA GLY A 193 5.95 -13.39 1.15
C GLY A 193 5.03 -12.23 1.47
N LEU A 194 3.87 -12.09 0.81
CA LEU A 194 2.84 -11.12 1.17
C LEU A 194 1.47 -11.79 1.14
N ASP A 195 0.72 -11.70 2.22
CA ASP A 195 -0.61 -12.29 2.29
C ASP A 195 -1.63 -11.56 1.40
N MET A 196 -2.73 -12.24 1.11
CA MET A 196 -3.76 -11.72 0.21
C MET A 196 -4.40 -10.43 0.74
N LYS A 197 -4.62 -10.32 2.05
CA LYS A 197 -5.19 -9.12 2.67
C LYS A 197 -4.29 -7.91 2.46
N SER A 198 -3.00 -8.07 2.70
CA SER A 198 -1.98 -7.03 2.45
C SER A 198 -1.95 -6.62 0.97
N ARG A 199 -2.02 -7.57 0.03
CA ARG A 199 -2.09 -7.28 -1.42
C ARG A 199 -3.32 -6.46 -1.80
N ILE A 200 -4.49 -6.82 -1.26
CA ILE A 200 -5.74 -6.09 -1.49
C ILE A 200 -5.63 -4.67 -0.96
N VAL A 201 -5.08 -4.46 0.24
CA VAL A 201 -4.86 -3.13 0.82
C VAL A 201 -3.98 -2.28 -0.10
N CYS A 202 -2.82 -2.80 -0.55
CA CYS A 202 -1.94 -2.10 -1.47
C CYS A 202 -2.64 -1.78 -2.80
N ALA A 203 -3.40 -2.73 -3.37
CA ALA A 203 -4.11 -2.53 -4.62
C ALA A 203 -5.24 -1.48 -4.53
N LEU A 204 -5.98 -1.46 -3.43
CA LEU A 204 -6.99 -0.43 -3.15
C LEU A 204 -6.32 0.93 -2.97
N ALA A 205 -5.26 1.00 -2.15
CA ALA A 205 -4.50 2.20 -1.90
C ALA A 205 -3.98 2.83 -3.21
N ALA A 206 -3.40 2.00 -4.07
CA ALA A 206 -2.87 2.43 -5.35
C ALA A 206 -3.93 3.04 -6.27
N ARG A 207 -5.13 2.46 -6.31
CA ARG A 207 -6.23 2.97 -7.12
C ARG A 207 -6.77 4.30 -6.58
N VAL A 208 -6.96 4.37 -5.26
CA VAL A 208 -7.49 5.58 -4.61
C VAL A 208 -6.55 6.76 -4.78
N VAL A 209 -5.23 6.58 -4.60
CA VAL A 209 -4.25 7.67 -4.74
C VAL A 209 -4.17 8.18 -6.18
N LYS A 210 -4.40 7.31 -7.17
CA LYS A 210 -4.47 7.69 -8.60
C LYS A 210 -5.81 8.31 -8.99
N GLY A 211 -6.75 8.45 -8.05
CA GLY A 211 -8.08 8.98 -8.35
C GLY A 211 -8.92 8.07 -9.25
N GLN A 212 -8.61 6.79 -9.31
CA GLN A 212 -9.40 5.82 -10.06
C GLN A 212 -10.68 5.52 -9.29
N TYR A 213 -11.84 5.77 -9.90
CA TYR A 213 -13.17 5.48 -9.36
C TYR A 213 -14.04 4.74 -10.38
N ASP A 214 -13.37 4.04 -11.28
CA ASP A 214 -13.98 3.25 -12.33
C ASP A 214 -14.46 1.88 -11.84
N LEU A 215 -14.93 1.08 -12.78
CA LEU A 215 -15.41 -0.25 -12.52
C LEU A 215 -14.34 -1.18 -11.90
N SER A 216 -13.06 -0.93 -12.18
CA SER A 216 -11.97 -1.75 -11.64
C SER A 216 -11.83 -1.60 -10.12
N VAL A 217 -12.05 -0.39 -9.59
CA VAL A 217 -12.09 -0.15 -8.14
C VAL A 217 -13.30 -0.81 -7.52
N ARG A 218 -14.48 -0.65 -8.14
CA ARG A 218 -15.70 -1.29 -7.64
C ARG A 218 -15.52 -2.80 -7.51
N ARG A 219 -14.96 -3.44 -8.52
CA ARG A 219 -14.71 -4.90 -8.51
C ARG A 219 -13.66 -5.31 -7.50
N MET A 220 -12.63 -4.51 -7.30
CA MET A 220 -11.66 -4.76 -6.24
C MET A 220 -12.32 -4.68 -4.85
N ILE A 221 -13.23 -3.74 -4.64
CA ILE A 221 -14.02 -3.61 -3.40
C ILE A 221 -14.92 -4.85 -3.23
N GLU A 222 -15.63 -5.26 -4.26
CA GLU A 222 -16.47 -6.48 -4.24
C GLU A 222 -15.62 -7.73 -3.95
N GLY A 223 -14.42 -7.83 -4.55
CA GLY A 223 -13.45 -8.89 -4.27
C GLY A 223 -12.95 -8.86 -2.83
N ALA A 224 -12.64 -7.68 -2.30
CA ALA A 224 -12.23 -7.52 -0.91
C ALA A 224 -13.32 -7.95 0.08
N LEU A 225 -14.59 -7.59 -0.18
CA LEU A 225 -15.74 -8.03 0.64
C LEU A 225 -15.90 -9.56 0.61
N ARG A 226 -15.76 -10.20 -0.55
CA ARG A 226 -15.80 -11.66 -0.67
C ARG A 226 -14.64 -12.33 0.06
N TYR A 227 -13.48 -11.70 0.06
CA TYR A 227 -12.29 -12.19 0.78
C TYR A 227 -12.41 -12.05 2.30
N GLY A 228 -13.43 -11.33 2.79
CA GLY A 228 -13.72 -11.19 4.21
C GLY A 228 -13.37 -9.83 4.82
N PHE A 229 -13.06 -8.82 4.00
CA PHE A 229 -12.99 -7.45 4.50
C PHE A 229 -14.37 -6.97 4.93
N SER A 230 -14.43 -6.26 6.04
CA SER A 230 -15.60 -5.46 6.39
C SER A 230 -15.66 -4.18 5.54
N GLN A 231 -16.86 -3.63 5.37
CA GLN A 231 -17.03 -2.32 4.75
C GLN A 231 -16.22 -1.24 5.48
N THR A 232 -16.14 -1.33 6.81
CA THR A 232 -15.35 -0.41 7.63
C THR A 232 -13.88 -0.45 7.25
N GLU A 233 -13.26 -1.63 7.15
CA GLU A 233 -11.84 -1.75 6.77
C GLU A 233 -11.56 -1.14 5.40
N ILE A 234 -12.43 -1.36 4.42
CA ILE A 234 -12.30 -0.79 3.07
C ILE A 234 -12.39 0.73 3.10
N MET A 235 -13.35 1.27 3.85
CA MET A 235 -13.53 2.73 4.00
C MET A 235 -12.34 3.37 4.72
N GLU A 236 -11.76 2.71 5.72
CA GLU A 236 -10.57 3.19 6.42
C GLU A 236 -9.35 3.24 5.49
N VAL A 237 -9.12 2.23 4.63
CA VAL A 237 -8.06 2.29 3.60
C VAL A 237 -8.23 3.53 2.71
N GLY A 238 -9.45 3.79 2.24
CA GLY A 238 -9.74 4.98 1.43
C GLY A 238 -9.55 6.30 2.19
N THR A 239 -9.82 6.31 3.49
CA THR A 239 -9.70 7.50 4.34
C THR A 239 -8.23 7.84 4.60
N ASP A 240 -7.39 6.84 4.87
CA ASP A 240 -5.95 7.01 5.12
C ASP A 240 -5.22 7.65 3.92
N ILE A 241 -5.72 7.43 2.71
CA ILE A 241 -5.08 7.88 1.47
C ILE A 241 -5.57 9.25 1.01
N ARG A 242 -6.72 9.72 1.49
CA ARG A 242 -7.27 11.03 1.09
C ARG A 242 -6.37 12.22 1.40
N GLU A 243 -5.39 12.03 2.27
CA GLU A 243 -4.38 13.05 2.61
C GLU A 243 -3.33 13.25 1.52
N PHE A 244 -3.20 12.29 0.60
CA PHE A 244 -2.32 12.43 -0.55
C PHE A 244 -3.06 13.19 -1.65
N PRO A 245 -2.51 14.32 -2.14
CA PRO A 245 -3.12 15.08 -3.22
C PRO A 245 -3.24 14.20 -4.46
N ARG A 246 -4.29 14.45 -5.24
CA ARG A 246 -4.47 13.83 -6.54
C ARG A 246 -3.73 14.69 -7.57
N ASN A 247 -2.82 14.11 -8.28
CA ASN A 247 -2.18 14.75 -9.43
C ASN A 247 -3.14 14.75 -10.62
#